data_0218cd4ea6345cc3c92f9bfae844be2f
#
_entry.id   0218cd4ea6345cc3c92f9bfae844be2f
#
_cell.length_a   1.000
_cell.length_b   1.000
_cell.length_c   1.000
_cell.angle_alpha   90.00
_cell.angle_beta   90.00
_cell.angle_gamma   90.00
#
_symmetry.space_group_name_H-M   'P 1'
#
loop_
_entity.id
_entity.type
_entity.pdbx_description
1 polymer ?
#
loop_
_entity_poly.entity_id
_entity_poly.type
_entity_poly.pdbx_seq_one_letter_code
_entity_poly.pdbx_strand_id
1 'polypeptide(L)'
;MKKLILCVMICLFGVGFSLAQTLTSPDGNLVMDFHLSADKTPVYSLKYKGKDVIKESKMGFQIRPSFDFSKNFRIVETKEDASDTTWNPVWGQNSVIRDNHKELFVALEQEGTGWLLNIRFRLFDDGLGFRYEFPVQKELRHFTINEEVTEFQLAGDHKAFWIPADYDTNEFQITTSKLSEVPQLIDKARDEALACKSPSPNLAVQTPLMLKSDDGLYINIHEAALVNYPAMHLNLDAQTFLMSSHLTPDKNGTKGYIQTGSTSPWRTIIVSDDARNILASNLIVNLNEPCKLEDTSWIKPTKYVGVWWEYFTGGGSTWAYTDTQDIVIGKTDYTKLKPNGHHG
;
A
#
# COMPACT_ATOMS: atom_id res chain seq x y z
N MET A 1 23.92 -71.74 12.55
CA MET A 1 23.88 -70.73 11.49
C MET A 1 23.02 -69.54 11.99
N LYS A 2 23.64 -68.49 12.49
CA LYS A 2 22.96 -67.30 12.99
C LYS A 2 22.86 -66.29 11.83
N LYS A 3 21.65 -65.92 11.38
CA LYS A 3 21.42 -64.89 10.37
C LYS A 3 21.49 -63.52 11.07
N LEU A 4 22.50 -62.73 10.66
CA LEU A 4 22.67 -61.35 11.06
C LEU A 4 21.75 -60.49 10.17
N ILE A 5 20.69 -59.88 10.72
CA ILE A 5 19.84 -58.93 10.03
C ILE A 5 20.48 -57.55 10.22
N LEU A 6 21.03 -56.99 9.16
CA LEU A 6 21.58 -55.63 9.11
C LEU A 6 20.44 -54.67 8.79
N CYS A 7 19.93 -53.97 9.83
CA CYS A 7 19.01 -52.82 9.65
C CYS A 7 19.80 -51.61 9.13
N VAL A 8 19.67 -51.29 7.87
CA VAL A 8 20.15 -50.01 7.31
C VAL A 8 19.10 -48.95 7.66
N MET A 9 19.44 -48.11 8.58
CA MET A 9 18.64 -46.94 8.91
C MET A 9 18.95 -45.84 7.87
N ILE A 10 18.10 -45.69 6.85
CA ILE A 10 18.18 -44.57 5.90
C ILE A 10 17.68 -43.33 6.60
N CYS A 11 18.61 -42.48 7.05
CA CYS A 11 18.28 -41.12 7.45
C CYS A 11 17.94 -40.31 6.18
N LEU A 12 16.67 -40.20 5.86
CA LEU A 12 16.17 -39.21 4.90
C LEU A 12 16.36 -37.82 5.54
N PHE A 13 17.47 -37.17 5.19
CA PHE A 13 17.56 -35.71 5.36
C PHE A 13 16.55 -35.11 4.38
N GLY A 14 15.37 -34.82 4.88
CA GLY A 14 14.38 -34.00 4.19
C GLY A 14 14.97 -32.61 4.05
N VAL A 15 15.51 -32.27 2.89
CA VAL A 15 15.65 -30.88 2.47
C VAL A 15 14.21 -30.39 2.33
N GLY A 16 13.75 -29.67 3.34
CA GLY A 16 12.41 -29.06 3.33
C GLY A 16 12.42 -27.94 2.28
N PHE A 17 12.06 -28.29 1.05
CA PHE A 17 11.60 -27.28 0.10
C PHE A 17 10.30 -26.74 0.69
N SER A 18 10.28 -25.47 1.07
CA SER A 18 9.04 -24.76 1.35
C SER A 18 8.25 -24.80 0.02
N LEU A 19 7.17 -25.59 0.00
CA LEU A 19 6.28 -25.63 -1.16
C LEU A 19 5.71 -24.20 -1.33
N ALA A 20 5.77 -23.70 -2.55
CA ALA A 20 5.12 -22.43 -2.87
C ALA A 20 3.61 -22.55 -2.59
N GLN A 21 3.04 -21.50 -1.99
CA GLN A 21 1.59 -21.37 -1.80
C GLN A 21 1.06 -20.60 -3.00
N THR A 22 0.18 -21.22 -3.78
CA THR A 22 -0.40 -20.63 -4.99
C THR A 22 -1.84 -20.27 -4.74
N LEU A 23 -2.22 -19.01 -4.97
CA LEU A 23 -3.58 -18.53 -4.91
C LEU A 23 -4.04 -18.14 -6.31
N THR A 24 -5.24 -18.58 -6.71
CA THR A 24 -5.83 -18.28 -8.02
C THR A 24 -7.11 -17.48 -7.83
N SER A 25 -7.31 -16.39 -8.60
CA SER A 25 -8.53 -15.57 -8.56
C SER A 25 -9.78 -16.39 -8.87
N PRO A 26 -10.98 -15.91 -8.44
CA PRO A 26 -12.23 -16.62 -8.71
C PRO A 26 -12.45 -16.94 -10.20
N ASP A 27 -12.07 -16.04 -11.11
CA ASP A 27 -12.19 -16.23 -12.58
C ASP A 27 -11.01 -17.01 -13.19
N GLY A 28 -9.95 -17.31 -12.42
CA GLY A 28 -8.77 -18.05 -12.85
C GLY A 28 -7.74 -17.25 -13.65
N ASN A 29 -7.94 -15.95 -13.88
CA ASN A 29 -7.04 -15.14 -14.70
C ASN A 29 -5.80 -14.64 -13.93
N LEU A 30 -5.91 -14.42 -12.62
CA LEU A 30 -4.81 -14.02 -11.76
C LEU A 30 -4.27 -15.21 -10.97
N VAL A 31 -2.95 -15.30 -10.91
CA VAL A 31 -2.24 -16.30 -10.09
C VAL A 31 -1.18 -15.58 -9.28
N MET A 32 -1.22 -15.74 -7.97
CA MET A 32 -0.23 -15.25 -7.03
C MET A 32 0.48 -16.44 -6.40
N ASP A 33 1.81 -16.41 -6.41
CA ASP A 33 2.64 -17.37 -5.71
C ASP A 33 3.34 -16.70 -4.52
N PHE A 34 3.38 -17.39 -3.39
CA PHE A 34 4.10 -17.00 -2.18
C PHE A 34 5.02 -18.12 -1.72
N HIS A 35 6.25 -17.79 -1.34
CA HIS A 35 7.18 -18.74 -0.74
C HIS A 35 8.25 -18.02 0.11
N LEU A 36 9.11 -18.79 0.77
CA LEU A 36 10.32 -18.29 1.40
C LEU A 36 11.51 -18.54 0.47
N SER A 37 12.29 -17.52 0.18
CA SER A 37 13.53 -17.61 -0.61
C SER A 37 14.63 -18.42 0.13
N ALA A 38 15.79 -18.57 -0.49
CA ALA A 38 16.89 -19.35 0.09
C ALA A 38 17.39 -18.82 1.44
N ASP A 39 17.33 -17.50 1.66
CA ASP A 39 17.65 -16.85 2.94
C ASP A 39 16.41 -16.68 3.84
N LYS A 40 15.33 -17.40 3.49
CA LYS A 40 14.06 -17.40 4.23
C LYS A 40 13.39 -16.02 4.31
N THR A 41 13.58 -15.19 3.28
CA THR A 41 12.83 -13.96 3.07
C THR A 41 11.47 -14.30 2.47
N PRO A 42 10.35 -13.76 2.98
CA PRO A 42 9.05 -13.88 2.33
C PRO A 42 9.07 -13.19 0.97
N VAL A 43 8.64 -13.89 -0.07
CA VAL A 43 8.57 -13.36 -1.44
C VAL A 43 7.25 -13.75 -2.09
N TYR A 44 6.78 -12.89 -3.01
CA TYR A 44 5.58 -13.13 -3.80
C TYR A 44 5.81 -12.78 -5.26
N SER A 45 4.95 -13.30 -6.12
CA SER A 45 4.84 -12.90 -7.53
C SER A 45 3.39 -12.88 -7.97
N LEU A 46 3.09 -12.20 -9.07
CA LEU A 46 1.74 -12.07 -9.62
C LEU A 46 1.76 -12.20 -11.14
N LYS A 47 0.87 -13.03 -11.68
CA LYS A 47 0.63 -13.18 -13.11
C LYS A 47 -0.83 -12.89 -13.46
N TYR A 48 -1.04 -12.32 -14.64
CA TYR A 48 -2.37 -12.11 -15.22
C TYR A 48 -2.45 -12.78 -16.59
N LYS A 49 -3.34 -13.76 -16.76
CA LYS A 49 -3.49 -14.56 -17.99
C LYS A 49 -2.14 -15.14 -18.47
N GLY A 50 -1.31 -15.60 -17.52
CA GLY A 50 0.01 -16.16 -17.77
C GLY A 50 1.15 -15.16 -18.01
N LYS A 51 0.87 -13.86 -18.10
CA LYS A 51 1.87 -12.79 -18.22
C LYS A 51 2.35 -12.33 -16.85
N ASP A 52 3.65 -12.07 -16.71
CA ASP A 52 4.20 -11.52 -15.47
C ASP A 52 3.70 -10.06 -15.26
N VAL A 53 3.09 -9.80 -14.12
CA VAL A 53 2.71 -8.47 -13.64
C VAL A 53 3.75 -7.98 -12.64
N ILE A 54 3.97 -8.80 -11.60
CA ILE A 54 5.01 -8.61 -10.59
C ILE A 54 5.83 -9.90 -10.56
N LYS A 55 7.12 -9.78 -10.81
CA LYS A 55 8.09 -10.88 -10.63
C LYS A 55 8.38 -11.06 -9.16
N GLU A 56 9.21 -12.04 -8.80
CA GLU A 56 9.57 -12.30 -7.41
C GLU A 56 10.00 -11.02 -6.69
N SER A 57 9.30 -10.71 -5.61
CA SER A 57 9.39 -9.45 -4.85
C SER A 57 9.40 -9.74 -3.37
N LYS A 58 10.29 -9.09 -2.65
CA LYS A 58 10.50 -9.31 -1.21
C LYS A 58 9.46 -8.58 -0.37
N MET A 59 9.29 -9.09 0.85
CA MET A 59 8.37 -8.57 1.86
C MET A 59 9.05 -8.54 3.22
N GLY A 60 8.68 -7.58 4.08
CA GLY A 60 9.18 -7.49 5.46
C GLY A 60 9.52 -6.08 5.89
N PHE A 61 10.34 -5.96 6.94
CA PHE A 61 10.64 -4.69 7.58
C PHE A 61 12.11 -4.60 8.03
N GLN A 62 12.62 -3.37 8.05
CA GLN A 62 13.74 -2.97 8.87
C GLN A 62 13.19 -2.21 10.08
N ILE A 63 13.47 -2.66 11.31
CA ILE A 63 12.95 -2.06 12.53
C ILE A 63 14.05 -1.53 13.43
N ARG A 64 13.77 -0.51 14.23
CA ARG A 64 14.74 0.07 15.16
C ARG A 64 14.98 -0.84 16.37
N PRO A 65 16.21 -0.80 16.95
CA PRO A 65 17.31 0.09 16.60
C PRO A 65 18.07 -0.30 15.33
N SER A 66 18.05 -1.57 14.87
CA SER A 66 18.68 -2.05 13.62
C SER A 66 18.44 -3.55 13.43
N PHE A 67 17.22 -4.00 13.62
CA PHE A 67 16.85 -5.40 13.39
C PHE A 67 16.30 -5.58 11.99
N ASP A 68 16.75 -6.65 11.36
CA ASP A 68 16.25 -7.11 10.08
C ASP A 68 15.07 -8.07 10.34
N PHE A 69 13.86 -7.55 10.14
CA PHE A 69 12.60 -8.29 10.27
C PHE A 69 12.04 -8.62 8.88
N SER A 70 12.95 -9.00 7.96
CA SER A 70 12.60 -9.36 6.59
C SER A 70 13.10 -10.74 6.16
N LYS A 71 13.94 -11.42 6.95
CA LYS A 71 14.53 -12.72 6.62
C LYS A 71 14.59 -13.68 7.80
N ASN A 72 15.08 -14.88 7.53
CA ASN A 72 15.15 -15.99 8.50
C ASN A 72 13.78 -16.42 9.03
N PHE A 73 12.73 -16.31 8.23
CA PHE A 73 11.40 -16.77 8.61
C PHE A 73 11.19 -18.26 8.37
N ARG A 74 10.31 -18.84 9.15
CA ARG A 74 9.64 -20.13 8.86
C ARG A 74 8.14 -19.93 8.80
N ILE A 75 7.47 -20.67 7.95
CA ILE A 75 6.01 -20.69 7.91
C ILE A 75 5.53 -21.55 9.11
N VAL A 76 4.66 -20.96 9.93
CA VAL A 76 4.05 -21.63 11.10
C VAL A 76 2.70 -22.19 10.73
N GLU A 77 1.93 -21.44 9.95
CA GLU A 77 0.58 -21.81 9.54
C GLU A 77 0.25 -21.16 8.21
N THR A 78 -0.55 -21.85 7.41
CA THR A 78 -1.22 -21.28 6.23
C THR A 78 -2.70 -21.62 6.28
N LYS A 79 -3.55 -20.68 5.87
CA LYS A 79 -5.00 -20.89 5.72
C LYS A 79 -5.46 -20.28 4.43
N GLU A 80 -6.31 -21.01 3.71
CA GLU A 80 -7.04 -20.48 2.56
C GLU A 80 -8.49 -20.24 2.94
N ASP A 81 -9.07 -19.18 2.37
CA ASP A 81 -10.48 -18.85 2.50
C ASP A 81 -11.00 -18.22 1.20
N ALA A 82 -12.31 -18.02 1.12
CA ALA A 82 -12.95 -17.39 -0.03
C ALA A 82 -14.19 -16.62 0.42
N SER A 83 -14.45 -15.51 -0.25
CA SER A 83 -15.67 -14.72 -0.09
C SER A 83 -16.36 -14.54 -1.44
N ASP A 84 -17.68 -14.55 -1.45
CA ASP A 84 -18.52 -14.09 -2.55
C ASP A 84 -19.79 -13.50 -1.95
N THR A 85 -19.70 -12.23 -1.56
CA THR A 85 -20.76 -11.50 -0.88
C THR A 85 -21.03 -10.16 -1.57
N THR A 86 -22.08 -9.49 -1.15
CA THR A 86 -22.37 -8.13 -1.61
C THR A 86 -22.63 -7.21 -0.42
N TRP A 87 -22.31 -5.92 -0.58
CA TRP A 87 -22.60 -4.90 0.39
C TRP A 87 -23.00 -3.58 -0.26
N ASN A 88 -23.61 -2.70 0.51
CA ASN A 88 -24.09 -1.41 0.03
C ASN A 88 -23.23 -0.29 0.63
N PRO A 89 -22.49 0.50 -0.16
CA PRO A 89 -21.81 1.66 0.34
C PRO A 89 -22.80 2.76 0.76
N VAL A 90 -22.40 3.58 1.73
CA VAL A 90 -23.19 4.75 2.14
C VAL A 90 -23.38 5.70 0.98
N TRP A 91 -22.31 5.98 0.25
CA TRP A 91 -22.25 6.78 -0.97
C TRP A 91 -21.24 6.17 -1.94
N GLY A 92 -21.40 6.42 -3.21
CA GLY A 92 -20.47 5.98 -4.24
C GLY A 92 -21.11 5.88 -5.62
N GLN A 93 -20.34 5.44 -6.58
CA GLN A 93 -20.80 5.22 -7.97
C GLN A 93 -21.69 4.00 -8.09
N ASN A 94 -21.45 2.99 -7.26
CA ASN A 94 -22.19 1.73 -7.24
C ASN A 94 -23.09 1.69 -6.01
N SER A 95 -24.35 1.29 -6.19
CA SER A 95 -25.30 1.07 -5.08
C SER A 95 -25.10 -0.27 -4.39
N VAL A 96 -24.49 -1.23 -5.09
CA VAL A 96 -24.15 -2.57 -4.61
C VAL A 96 -22.76 -2.90 -5.08
N ILE A 97 -21.91 -3.37 -4.19
CA ILE A 97 -20.54 -3.81 -4.47
C ILE A 97 -20.44 -5.30 -4.17
N ARG A 98 -19.90 -6.07 -5.11
CA ARG A 98 -19.58 -7.49 -4.89
C ARG A 98 -18.17 -7.59 -4.29
N ASP A 99 -18.04 -8.35 -3.23
CA ASP A 99 -16.77 -8.78 -2.63
C ASP A 99 -16.56 -10.26 -2.94
N ASN A 100 -15.87 -10.52 -4.06
CA ASN A 100 -15.56 -11.87 -4.50
C ASN A 100 -14.04 -12.03 -4.60
N HIS A 101 -13.46 -12.76 -3.64
CA HIS A 101 -12.04 -12.98 -3.58
C HIS A 101 -11.67 -14.36 -3.02
N LYS A 102 -10.46 -14.78 -3.29
CA LYS A 102 -9.75 -15.84 -2.59
C LYS A 102 -8.77 -15.21 -1.62
N GLU A 103 -8.62 -15.82 -0.45
CA GLU A 103 -7.71 -15.34 0.59
C GLU A 103 -6.67 -16.40 0.94
N LEU A 104 -5.43 -15.97 1.12
CA LEU A 104 -4.35 -16.75 1.73
C LEU A 104 -3.84 -15.99 2.95
N PHE A 105 -3.90 -16.64 4.11
CA PHE A 105 -3.27 -16.19 5.33
C PHE A 105 -2.00 -17.01 5.60
N VAL A 106 -0.89 -16.33 5.90
CA VAL A 106 0.40 -16.94 6.21
C VAL A 106 0.90 -16.41 7.53
N ALA A 107 1.05 -17.28 8.52
CA ALA A 107 1.71 -16.96 9.79
C ALA A 107 3.18 -17.33 9.71
N LEU A 108 4.03 -16.36 10.02
CA LEU A 108 5.49 -16.47 9.99
C LEU A 108 6.08 -16.29 11.39
N GLU A 109 7.14 -17.01 11.68
CA GLU A 109 7.97 -16.82 12.85
C GLU A 109 9.42 -16.63 12.41
N GLN A 110 10.07 -15.56 12.88
CA GLN A 110 11.47 -15.33 12.61
C GLN A 110 12.34 -16.20 13.51
N GLU A 111 13.20 -17.01 12.89
CA GLU A 111 14.15 -17.85 13.62
C GLU A 111 15.16 -16.99 14.38
N GLY A 112 15.52 -17.42 15.57
CA GLY A 112 16.46 -16.72 16.46
C GLY A 112 15.79 -15.68 17.38
N THR A 113 14.79 -14.94 16.92
CA THR A 113 14.02 -14.00 17.75
C THR A 113 12.71 -14.59 18.29
N GLY A 114 12.11 -15.52 17.55
CA GLY A 114 10.77 -16.03 17.82
C GLY A 114 9.66 -15.02 17.55
N TRP A 115 9.97 -13.91 16.88
CA TRP A 115 8.99 -12.88 16.58
C TRP A 115 8.05 -13.30 15.45
N LEU A 116 6.79 -12.95 15.62
CA LEU A 116 5.71 -13.34 14.72
C LEU A 116 5.36 -12.18 13.79
N LEU A 117 5.12 -12.53 12.52
CA LEU A 117 4.60 -11.65 11.48
C LEU A 117 3.60 -12.45 10.65
N ASN A 118 2.41 -11.92 10.42
CA ASN A 118 1.46 -12.55 9.50
C ASN A 118 1.36 -11.73 8.23
N ILE A 119 1.09 -12.41 7.12
CA ILE A 119 0.79 -11.79 5.84
C ILE A 119 -0.55 -12.33 5.36
N ARG A 120 -1.42 -11.42 4.94
CA ARG A 120 -2.73 -11.76 4.39
C ARG A 120 -2.81 -11.27 2.96
N PHE A 121 -3.16 -12.16 2.06
CA PHE A 121 -3.37 -11.88 0.63
C PHE A 121 -4.85 -12.03 0.31
N ARG A 122 -5.42 -11.12 -0.46
CA ARG A 122 -6.75 -11.24 -1.08
C ARG A 122 -6.62 -11.06 -2.57
N LEU A 123 -7.00 -12.06 -3.32
CA LEU A 123 -6.92 -12.09 -4.78
C LEU A 123 -8.33 -12.01 -5.37
N PHE A 124 -8.61 -10.88 -5.99
CA PHE A 124 -9.83 -10.58 -6.73
C PHE A 124 -9.63 -10.88 -8.22
N ASP A 125 -10.69 -10.76 -9.02
CA ASP A 125 -10.59 -10.94 -10.47
C ASP A 125 -9.86 -9.78 -11.18
N ASP A 126 -9.74 -8.63 -10.52
CA ASP A 126 -9.14 -7.40 -11.01
C ASP A 126 -7.83 -7.01 -10.31
N GLY A 127 -7.37 -7.80 -9.31
CA GLY A 127 -6.12 -7.48 -8.64
C GLY A 127 -5.87 -8.21 -7.33
N LEU A 128 -4.73 -7.86 -6.75
CA LEU A 128 -4.21 -8.37 -5.49
C LEU A 128 -4.17 -7.27 -4.44
N GLY A 129 -4.66 -7.55 -3.24
CA GLY A 129 -4.34 -6.81 -2.03
C GLY A 129 -3.56 -7.69 -1.05
N PHE A 130 -2.53 -7.16 -0.41
CA PHE A 130 -1.88 -7.82 0.71
C PHE A 130 -1.53 -6.84 1.82
N ARG A 131 -1.52 -7.33 3.05
CA ARG A 131 -1.13 -6.54 4.22
C ARG A 131 -0.34 -7.38 5.22
N TYR A 132 0.41 -6.69 6.04
CA TYR A 132 1.04 -7.27 7.22
C TYR A 132 0.11 -7.16 8.41
N GLU A 133 0.08 -8.20 9.22
CA GLU A 133 -0.61 -8.23 10.50
C GLU A 133 0.42 -8.51 11.59
N PHE A 134 0.44 -7.69 12.63
CA PHE A 134 1.39 -7.78 13.75
C PHE A 134 0.68 -8.42 14.94
N PRO A 135 0.75 -9.76 15.10
CA PRO A 135 0.02 -10.44 16.17
C PRO A 135 0.50 -9.99 17.55
N VAL A 136 -0.41 -9.99 18.52
CA VAL A 136 -0.05 -9.73 19.92
C VAL A 136 0.95 -10.77 20.37
N GLN A 137 2.13 -10.34 20.82
CA GLN A 137 3.21 -11.20 21.25
C GLN A 137 3.98 -10.57 22.41
N LYS A 138 4.56 -11.42 23.27
CA LYS A 138 5.18 -10.99 24.52
C LYS A 138 6.50 -10.27 24.29
N GLU A 139 7.32 -10.80 23.38
CA GLU A 139 8.73 -10.39 23.19
C GLU A 139 8.89 -9.17 22.27
N LEU A 140 7.85 -8.82 21.48
CA LEU A 140 7.84 -7.66 20.61
C LEU A 140 6.46 -6.98 20.71
N ARG A 141 6.28 -6.12 21.71
CA ARG A 141 4.98 -5.43 21.94
C ARG A 141 4.87 -4.12 21.15
N HIS A 142 5.97 -3.41 21.03
CA HIS A 142 6.08 -2.13 20.32
C HIS A 142 7.38 -2.11 19.55
N PHE A 143 7.35 -1.55 18.36
CA PHE A 143 8.55 -1.30 17.57
C PHE A 143 8.34 -0.10 16.64
N THR A 144 9.44 0.42 16.13
CA THR A 144 9.41 1.47 15.13
C THR A 144 9.95 0.96 13.81
N ILE A 145 9.30 1.35 12.73
CA ILE A 145 9.71 1.01 11.37
C ILE A 145 10.78 1.99 10.90
N ASN A 146 11.91 1.48 10.43
CA ASN A 146 12.87 2.22 9.64
C ASN A 146 12.51 2.22 8.17
N GLU A 147 12.23 1.01 7.64
CA GLU A 147 11.78 0.79 6.27
C GLU A 147 10.79 -0.38 6.25
N GLU A 148 9.78 -0.25 5.43
CA GLU A 148 9.02 -1.37 4.92
C GLU A 148 9.70 -1.81 3.62
N VAL A 149 10.23 -3.04 3.58
CA VAL A 149 11.00 -3.54 2.44
C VAL A 149 10.13 -4.28 1.43
N THR A 150 8.91 -3.83 1.27
CA THR A 150 7.98 -4.35 0.26
C THR A 150 8.45 -3.95 -1.13
N GLU A 151 8.63 -4.93 -1.99
CA GLU A 151 9.06 -4.78 -3.37
C GLU A 151 7.93 -5.03 -4.36
N PHE A 152 8.04 -4.42 -5.54
CA PHE A 152 7.20 -4.62 -6.71
C PHE A 152 8.13 -4.69 -7.92
N GLN A 153 8.69 -5.88 -8.19
CA GLN A 153 9.57 -6.10 -9.34
C GLN A 153 8.75 -6.17 -10.61
N LEU A 154 8.75 -5.09 -11.36
CA LEU A 154 8.01 -5.00 -12.61
C LEU A 154 8.61 -5.91 -13.70
N ALA A 155 7.76 -6.32 -14.64
CA ALA A 155 8.17 -7.24 -15.71
C ALA A 155 9.08 -6.58 -16.77
N GLY A 156 9.09 -5.24 -16.86
CA GLY A 156 9.88 -4.52 -17.85
C GLY A 156 9.78 -2.98 -17.72
N ASP A 157 10.35 -2.29 -18.70
CA ASP A 157 10.34 -0.84 -18.80
C ASP A 157 8.97 -0.31 -19.26
N HIS A 158 8.03 -0.27 -18.34
CA HIS A 158 6.66 0.14 -18.63
C HIS A 158 6.55 1.66 -18.88
N LYS A 159 5.56 2.03 -19.71
CA LYS A 159 5.10 3.42 -19.75
C LYS A 159 4.42 3.72 -18.42
N ALA A 160 4.87 4.77 -17.75
CA ALA A 160 4.37 5.23 -16.47
C ALA A 160 3.65 6.57 -16.60
N PHE A 161 2.58 6.76 -15.85
CA PHE A 161 1.88 8.03 -15.63
C PHE A 161 2.11 8.39 -14.17
N TRP A 162 3.03 9.30 -13.93
CA TRP A 162 3.59 9.50 -12.60
C TRP A 162 3.74 10.97 -12.23
N ILE A 163 3.82 11.21 -10.93
CA ILE A 163 4.27 12.45 -10.32
C ILE A 163 5.41 12.13 -9.34
N PRO A 164 6.32 13.08 -9.06
CA PRO A 164 7.40 12.86 -8.11
C PRO A 164 6.83 12.60 -6.70
N ALA A 165 7.53 11.78 -5.92
CA ALA A 165 7.18 11.58 -4.52
C ALA A 165 7.41 12.84 -3.71
N ASP A 166 6.39 13.22 -2.93
CA ASP A 166 6.40 14.39 -2.06
C ASP A 166 5.68 14.05 -0.75
N TYR A 167 6.16 14.57 0.38
CA TYR A 167 5.62 14.22 1.70
C TYR A 167 4.44 15.09 2.12
N ASP A 168 4.19 16.21 1.42
CA ASP A 168 3.17 17.18 1.78
C ASP A 168 2.06 17.31 0.73
N THR A 169 2.34 17.05 -0.54
CA THR A 169 1.41 17.31 -1.64
C THR A 169 1.45 16.25 -2.73
N ASN A 170 0.36 16.14 -3.47
CA ASN A 170 0.26 15.42 -4.74
C ASN A 170 -0.13 16.36 -5.91
N GLU A 171 0.01 17.67 -5.72
CA GLU A 171 -0.40 18.68 -6.70
C GLU A 171 0.73 18.96 -7.71
N PHE A 172 1.01 17.98 -8.55
CA PHE A 172 1.97 18.05 -9.63
C PHE A 172 1.31 17.80 -10.98
N GLN A 173 1.94 18.27 -12.06
CA GLN A 173 1.59 17.83 -13.41
C GLN A 173 1.97 16.35 -13.59
N ILE A 174 1.05 15.56 -14.15
CA ILE A 174 1.33 14.16 -14.46
C ILE A 174 2.34 14.09 -15.59
N THR A 175 3.47 13.45 -15.34
CA THR A 175 4.48 13.14 -16.35
C THR A 175 4.21 11.77 -16.96
N THR A 176 4.32 11.66 -18.28
CA THR A 176 4.19 10.38 -19.00
C THR A 176 5.53 10.05 -19.64
N SER A 177 6.13 8.93 -19.26
CA SER A 177 7.42 8.46 -19.77
C SER A 177 7.58 6.96 -19.61
N LYS A 178 8.65 6.38 -20.15
CA LYS A 178 9.16 5.07 -19.72
C LYS A 178 9.76 5.20 -18.32
N LEU A 179 9.81 4.09 -17.56
CA LEU A 179 10.45 4.08 -16.24
C LEU A 179 11.94 4.41 -16.30
N SER A 180 12.62 3.95 -17.34
CA SER A 180 14.04 4.26 -17.60
C SER A 180 14.31 5.74 -17.82
N GLU A 181 13.31 6.53 -18.16
CA GLU A 181 13.42 7.97 -18.43
C GLU A 181 13.15 8.84 -17.18
N VAL A 182 12.59 8.26 -16.13
CA VAL A 182 12.26 8.99 -14.88
C VAL A 182 13.47 9.74 -14.31
N PRO A 183 14.69 9.15 -14.24
CA PRO A 183 15.86 9.86 -13.69
C PRO A 183 16.17 11.20 -14.35
N GLN A 184 15.95 11.32 -15.67
CA GLN A 184 16.21 12.54 -16.42
C GLN A 184 15.09 13.57 -16.29
N LEU A 185 13.89 13.14 -15.91
CA LEU A 185 12.68 13.97 -15.88
C LEU A 185 12.28 14.42 -14.49
N ILE A 186 12.75 13.73 -13.43
CA ILE A 186 12.20 13.91 -12.08
C ILE A 186 12.45 15.30 -11.49
N ASP A 187 13.61 15.90 -11.75
CA ASP A 187 13.91 17.23 -11.21
C ASP A 187 13.03 18.30 -11.87
N LYS A 188 12.84 18.22 -13.19
CA LYS A 188 11.88 19.08 -13.89
C LYS A 188 10.47 18.91 -13.34
N ALA A 189 10.02 17.68 -13.15
CA ALA A 189 8.70 17.39 -12.60
C ALA A 189 8.52 17.96 -11.17
N ARG A 190 9.58 17.91 -10.34
CA ARG A 190 9.59 18.52 -9.00
C ARG A 190 9.46 20.04 -9.05
N ASP A 191 10.06 20.69 -10.04
CA ASP A 191 9.98 22.15 -10.18
C ASP A 191 8.60 22.63 -10.64
N GLU A 192 7.81 21.76 -11.26
CA GLU A 192 6.45 22.04 -11.72
C GLU A 192 5.37 21.86 -10.62
N ALA A 193 5.75 21.82 -9.34
CA ALA A 193 4.79 21.72 -8.24
C ALA A 193 3.82 22.91 -8.23
N LEU A 194 2.54 22.62 -8.05
CA LEU A 194 1.46 23.61 -8.01
C LEU A 194 1.25 24.24 -6.63
N ALA A 195 1.77 23.61 -5.59
CA ALA A 195 1.63 24.04 -4.19
C ALA A 195 2.95 23.90 -3.43
N CYS A 196 2.90 24.04 -2.12
CA CYS A 196 4.03 23.76 -1.23
C CYS A 196 4.56 22.35 -1.47
N LYS A 197 5.88 22.18 -1.41
CA LYS A 197 6.53 20.91 -1.71
C LYS A 197 7.55 20.51 -0.66
N SER A 198 7.57 19.24 -0.35
CA SER A 198 8.60 18.56 0.48
C SER A 198 9.03 17.30 -0.26
N PRO A 199 9.81 17.43 -1.36
CA PRO A 199 10.13 16.31 -2.21
C PRO A 199 10.94 15.25 -1.48
N SER A 200 10.64 13.99 -1.74
CA SER A 200 11.48 12.88 -1.30
C SER A 200 12.88 13.06 -1.87
N PRO A 201 13.96 12.84 -1.08
CA PRO A 201 15.33 12.91 -1.57
C PRO A 201 15.68 11.77 -2.53
N ASN A 202 14.87 10.72 -2.56
CA ASN A 202 15.10 9.53 -3.38
C ASN A 202 14.59 9.72 -4.81
N LEU A 203 15.03 8.84 -5.72
CA LEU A 203 14.37 8.63 -7.01
C LEU A 203 13.07 7.87 -6.75
N ALA A 204 12.00 8.61 -6.47
CA ALA A 204 10.74 8.04 -6.05
C ALA A 204 9.55 8.73 -6.70
N VAL A 205 8.48 7.96 -6.92
CA VAL A 205 7.21 8.42 -7.48
C VAL A 205 6.08 8.21 -6.46
N GLN A 206 5.02 9.00 -6.64
CA GLN A 206 3.83 8.94 -5.79
C GLN A 206 2.95 7.74 -6.13
N THR A 207 2.15 7.28 -5.16
CA THR A 207 1.00 6.40 -5.40
C THR A 207 -0.29 7.22 -5.40
N PRO A 208 -1.34 6.83 -6.16
CA PRO A 208 -1.41 5.67 -7.06
C PRO A 208 -0.52 5.82 -8.29
N LEU A 209 0.24 4.79 -8.62
CA LEU A 209 1.07 4.75 -9.83
C LEU A 209 0.36 3.95 -10.92
N MET A 210 0.13 4.58 -12.07
CA MET A 210 -0.46 3.92 -13.24
C MET A 210 0.61 3.56 -14.27
N LEU A 211 0.60 2.32 -14.72
CA LEU A 211 1.56 1.78 -15.68
C LEU A 211 0.82 1.13 -16.87
N LYS A 212 1.48 1.14 -18.01
CA LYS A 212 1.07 0.38 -19.19
C LYS A 212 2.26 -0.42 -19.72
N SER A 213 2.14 -1.74 -19.74
CA SER A 213 3.15 -2.63 -20.29
C SER A 213 3.12 -2.65 -21.82
N ASP A 214 4.24 -3.03 -22.45
CA ASP A 214 4.33 -3.10 -23.91
C ASP A 214 3.46 -4.25 -24.47
N ASP A 215 3.15 -5.26 -23.68
CA ASP A 215 2.27 -6.39 -24.03
C ASP A 215 0.79 -6.14 -23.71
N GLY A 216 0.44 -4.88 -23.38
CA GLY A 216 -0.93 -4.37 -23.32
C GLY A 216 -1.62 -4.44 -21.96
N LEU A 217 -0.90 -4.75 -20.87
CA LEU A 217 -1.47 -4.69 -19.53
C LEU A 217 -1.48 -3.27 -18.98
N TYR A 218 -2.53 -2.91 -18.27
CA TYR A 218 -2.64 -1.75 -17.43
C TYR A 218 -2.50 -2.20 -15.98
N ILE A 219 -1.60 -1.54 -15.23
CA ILE A 219 -1.25 -1.93 -13.86
C ILE A 219 -1.35 -0.68 -12.99
N ASN A 220 -2.03 -0.77 -11.86
CA ASN A 220 -2.08 0.30 -10.87
C ASN A 220 -1.54 -0.22 -9.54
N ILE A 221 -0.57 0.50 -8.97
CA ILE A 221 -0.01 0.19 -7.64
C ILE A 221 -0.44 1.29 -6.68
N HIS A 222 -1.10 0.90 -5.59
CA HIS A 222 -1.60 1.81 -4.58
C HIS A 222 -1.70 1.13 -3.21
N GLU A 223 -2.43 1.75 -2.31
CA GLU A 223 -2.74 1.24 -0.97
C GLU A 223 -4.21 1.45 -0.62
N ALA A 224 -4.73 0.65 0.30
CA ALA A 224 -6.08 0.77 0.82
C ALA A 224 -6.06 0.70 2.36
N ALA A 225 -7.10 1.24 3.00
CA ALA A 225 -7.22 1.29 4.45
C ALA A 225 -5.99 1.93 5.13
N LEU A 226 -5.54 3.07 4.62
CA LEU A 226 -4.45 3.85 5.20
C LEU A 226 -4.93 4.51 6.50
N VAL A 227 -4.81 3.79 7.61
CA VAL A 227 -5.25 4.21 8.94
C VAL A 227 -4.10 4.03 9.93
N ASN A 228 -3.72 5.11 10.62
CA ASN A 228 -2.64 5.12 11.62
C ASN A 228 -1.31 4.53 11.12
N TYR A 229 -0.99 4.80 9.87
CA TYR A 229 0.21 4.31 9.19
C TYR A 229 0.70 5.36 8.18
N PRO A 230 2.01 5.49 7.93
CA PRO A 230 2.52 6.45 6.96
C PRO A 230 2.18 6.04 5.52
N ALA A 231 1.93 7.04 4.68
CA ALA A 231 1.65 6.83 3.27
C ALA A 231 2.87 6.24 2.53
N MET A 232 2.60 5.41 1.52
CA MET A 232 3.62 4.76 0.71
C MET A 232 3.90 5.57 -0.57
N HIS A 233 5.17 5.83 -0.81
CA HIS A 233 5.75 6.19 -2.11
C HIS A 233 6.50 4.98 -2.66
N LEU A 234 6.96 5.07 -3.90
CA LEU A 234 7.70 4.00 -4.57
C LEU A 234 9.06 4.50 -5.02
N ASN A 235 10.13 4.03 -4.38
CA ASN A 235 11.50 4.19 -4.88
C ASN A 235 11.66 3.38 -6.18
N LEU A 236 12.27 3.97 -7.18
CA LEU A 236 12.52 3.34 -8.47
C LEU A 236 14.01 3.03 -8.65
N ASP A 237 14.32 1.77 -8.91
CA ASP A 237 15.55 1.40 -9.62
C ASP A 237 15.25 1.37 -11.13
N ALA A 238 15.70 2.39 -11.84
CA ALA A 238 15.42 2.55 -13.26
C ALA A 238 16.22 1.61 -14.17
N GLN A 239 17.16 0.82 -13.63
CA GLN A 239 17.92 -0.18 -14.38
C GLN A 239 17.24 -1.55 -14.34
N THR A 240 16.72 -1.92 -13.18
CA THR A 240 16.06 -3.21 -12.95
C THR A 240 14.54 -3.13 -12.98
N PHE A 241 13.97 -1.91 -12.98
CA PHE A 241 12.53 -1.63 -12.87
C PHE A 241 11.92 -2.19 -11.58
N LEU A 242 12.75 -2.25 -10.54
CA LEU A 242 12.30 -2.56 -9.20
C LEU A 242 11.70 -1.31 -8.57
N MET A 243 10.46 -1.44 -8.11
CA MET A 243 9.84 -0.48 -7.21
C MET A 243 9.93 -1.02 -5.78
N SER A 244 10.34 -0.19 -4.83
CA SER A 244 10.30 -0.55 -3.42
C SER A 244 9.53 0.48 -2.62
N SER A 245 8.82 0.03 -1.60
CA SER A 245 8.07 0.95 -0.75
C SER A 245 9.02 1.95 -0.08
N HIS A 246 8.56 3.19 0.01
CA HIS A 246 9.21 4.25 0.75
C HIS A 246 8.13 4.98 1.54
N LEU A 247 8.10 4.77 2.84
CA LEU A 247 7.11 5.37 3.70
C LEU A 247 7.47 6.81 4.03
N THR A 248 6.45 7.67 4.14
CA THR A 248 6.63 9.06 4.61
C THR A 248 7.24 9.05 6.01
N PRO A 249 8.43 9.65 6.21
CA PRO A 249 9.07 9.71 7.52
C PRO A 249 8.46 10.81 8.39
N ASP A 250 8.55 10.67 9.71
CA ASP A 250 8.39 11.78 10.62
C ASP A 250 9.65 12.67 10.63
N LYS A 251 9.61 13.76 11.40
CA LYS A 251 10.75 14.70 11.55
C LYS A 251 12.05 14.06 12.05
N ASN A 252 11.98 12.87 12.65
CA ASN A 252 13.12 12.13 13.17
C ASN A 252 13.56 11.01 12.21
N GLY A 253 12.93 10.89 11.05
CA GLY A 253 13.17 9.84 10.07
C GLY A 253 12.53 8.50 10.42
N THR A 254 11.63 8.44 11.40
CA THR A 254 10.87 7.23 11.75
C THR A 254 9.70 7.07 10.81
N LYS A 255 9.47 5.85 10.32
CA LYS A 255 8.43 5.55 9.32
C LYS A 255 7.24 4.76 9.89
N GLY A 256 7.07 4.76 11.18
CA GLY A 256 5.93 4.15 11.83
C GLY A 256 6.21 3.72 13.25
N TYR A 257 5.20 3.85 14.11
CA TYR A 257 5.22 3.42 15.50
C TYR A 257 4.15 2.34 15.65
N ILE A 258 4.59 1.10 15.76
CA ILE A 258 3.70 -0.06 15.73
C ILE A 258 3.51 -0.60 17.14
N GLN A 259 2.26 -0.80 17.51
CA GLN A 259 1.85 -1.63 18.62
C GLN A 259 1.33 -2.96 18.04
N THR A 260 1.80 -4.09 18.55
CA THR A 260 1.30 -5.40 18.12
C THR A 260 -0.17 -5.57 18.49
N GLY A 261 -0.91 -6.30 17.65
CA GLY A 261 -2.37 -6.30 17.60
C GLY A 261 -2.92 -5.36 16.53
N SER A 262 -2.05 -4.70 15.73
CA SER A 262 -2.43 -3.83 14.61
C SER A 262 -2.04 -4.43 13.26
N THR A 263 -2.38 -3.73 12.20
CA THR A 263 -2.09 -4.12 10.81
C THR A 263 -1.48 -2.96 10.04
N SER A 264 -0.74 -3.25 8.96
CA SER A 264 -0.43 -2.26 7.94
C SER A 264 -1.67 -1.95 7.09
N PRO A 265 -1.68 -0.88 6.29
CA PRO A 265 -2.55 -0.76 5.14
C PRO A 265 -2.37 -1.94 4.17
N TRP A 266 -3.34 -2.11 3.29
CA TRP A 266 -3.19 -3.02 2.17
C TRP A 266 -2.32 -2.38 1.10
N ARG A 267 -1.37 -3.14 0.57
CA ARG A 267 -0.67 -2.85 -0.68
C ARG A 267 -1.47 -3.46 -1.80
N THR A 268 -1.78 -2.69 -2.83
CA THR A 268 -2.72 -3.09 -3.88
C THR A 268 -2.08 -3.05 -5.25
N ILE A 269 -2.41 -4.04 -6.07
CA ILE A 269 -2.00 -4.15 -7.47
C ILE A 269 -3.25 -4.48 -8.26
N ILE A 270 -3.81 -3.50 -8.98
CA ILE A 270 -4.92 -3.72 -9.89
C ILE A 270 -4.35 -3.92 -11.28
N VAL A 271 -4.83 -4.91 -12.02
CA VAL A 271 -4.32 -5.22 -13.37
C VAL A 271 -5.45 -5.65 -14.30
N SER A 272 -5.37 -5.18 -15.55
CA SER A 272 -6.27 -5.58 -16.62
C SER A 272 -5.63 -5.37 -18.00
N ASP A 273 -6.13 -6.06 -18.99
CA ASP A 273 -5.85 -5.80 -20.42
C ASP A 273 -6.78 -4.72 -21.02
N ASP A 274 -7.66 -4.13 -20.21
CA ASP A 274 -8.53 -3.00 -20.56
C ASP A 274 -8.43 -1.89 -19.51
N ALA A 275 -8.01 -0.69 -19.91
CA ALA A 275 -7.87 0.46 -19.00
C ALA A 275 -9.19 0.82 -18.28
N ARG A 276 -10.35 0.55 -18.88
CA ARG A 276 -11.66 0.85 -18.28
C ARG A 276 -11.89 0.04 -16.99
N ASN A 277 -11.37 -1.17 -16.95
CA ASN A 277 -11.50 -2.05 -15.78
C ASN A 277 -10.70 -1.52 -14.58
N ILE A 278 -9.61 -0.79 -14.80
CA ILE A 278 -8.88 -0.14 -13.71
C ILE A 278 -9.76 0.91 -13.03
N LEU A 279 -10.50 1.71 -13.82
CA LEU A 279 -11.41 2.73 -13.29
C LEU A 279 -12.66 2.13 -12.64
N ALA A 280 -13.10 0.97 -13.12
CA ALA A 280 -14.29 0.28 -12.60
C ALA A 280 -14.01 -0.64 -11.41
N SER A 281 -12.75 -0.81 -11.03
CA SER A 281 -12.34 -1.70 -9.92
C SER A 281 -12.95 -1.25 -8.60
N ASN A 282 -13.47 -2.21 -7.85
CA ASN A 282 -13.93 -2.04 -6.47
C ASN A 282 -12.95 -2.62 -5.44
N LEU A 283 -11.74 -3.03 -5.86
CA LEU A 283 -10.76 -3.66 -4.99
C LEU A 283 -10.42 -2.78 -3.77
N ILE A 284 -10.15 -1.50 -4.00
CA ILE A 284 -9.78 -0.57 -2.91
C ILE A 284 -10.90 -0.47 -1.86
N VAL A 285 -12.16 -0.37 -2.28
CA VAL A 285 -13.27 -0.24 -1.33
C VAL A 285 -13.58 -1.55 -0.62
N ASN A 286 -13.37 -2.71 -1.26
CA ASN A 286 -13.51 -4.03 -0.66
C ASN A 286 -12.42 -4.33 0.39
N LEU A 287 -11.30 -3.64 0.34
CA LEU A 287 -10.20 -3.79 1.31
C LEU A 287 -10.30 -2.83 2.49
N ASN A 288 -11.29 -1.95 2.52
CA ASN A 288 -11.56 -1.06 3.64
C ASN A 288 -12.58 -1.68 4.61
N GLU A 289 -12.49 -1.29 5.87
CA GLU A 289 -13.46 -1.69 6.88
C GLU A 289 -14.85 -1.10 6.57
N PRO A 290 -15.93 -1.79 6.91
CA PRO A 290 -17.27 -1.26 6.77
C PRO A 290 -17.48 0.07 7.52
N CYS A 291 -18.43 0.88 7.06
CA CYS A 291 -18.84 2.08 7.77
C CYS A 291 -19.30 1.76 9.19
N LYS A 292 -18.74 2.48 10.18
CA LYS A 292 -19.03 2.28 11.61
C LYS A 292 -20.13 3.22 12.15
N LEU A 293 -20.65 4.12 11.32
CA LEU A 293 -21.74 5.00 11.71
C LEU A 293 -23.06 4.21 11.71
N GLU A 294 -23.78 4.24 12.84
CA GLU A 294 -25.07 3.56 12.99
C GLU A 294 -26.16 4.21 12.12
N ASP A 295 -26.16 5.55 12.04
CA ASP A 295 -27.06 6.32 11.18
C ASP A 295 -26.30 7.18 10.21
N THR A 296 -26.51 6.93 8.91
CA THR A 296 -25.92 7.70 7.80
C THR A 296 -26.97 8.51 7.03
N SER A 297 -28.22 8.58 7.49
CA SER A 297 -29.33 9.25 6.80
C SER A 297 -29.15 10.76 6.63
N TRP A 298 -28.34 11.37 7.50
CA TRP A 298 -27.97 12.79 7.46
C TRP A 298 -26.93 13.13 6.38
N ILE A 299 -26.18 12.14 5.87
CA ILE A 299 -25.20 12.33 4.80
C ILE A 299 -25.95 12.48 3.49
N LYS A 300 -26.02 13.69 2.95
CA LYS A 300 -26.72 14.00 1.69
C LYS A 300 -25.82 14.85 0.81
N PRO A 301 -25.79 14.59 -0.52
CA PRO A 301 -25.17 15.51 -1.46
C PRO A 301 -25.79 16.89 -1.31
N THR A 302 -24.94 17.89 -1.19
CA THR A 302 -25.41 19.27 -1.05
C THR A 302 -24.53 20.22 -1.86
N LYS A 303 -25.05 21.40 -2.16
CA LYS A 303 -24.27 22.49 -2.73
C LYS A 303 -23.63 23.25 -1.57
N TYR A 304 -22.36 23.60 -1.72
CA TYR A 304 -21.63 24.42 -0.78
C TYR A 304 -20.77 25.44 -1.51
N VAL A 305 -20.40 26.51 -0.82
CA VAL A 305 -19.48 27.53 -1.32
C VAL A 305 -18.11 27.27 -0.73
N GLY A 306 -17.10 27.13 -1.59
CA GLY A 306 -15.70 27.01 -1.20
C GLY A 306 -14.99 28.36 -1.43
N VAL A 307 -14.59 29.04 -0.38
CA VAL A 307 -13.87 30.32 -0.47
C VAL A 307 -12.37 30.17 -0.75
N TRP A 308 -11.88 28.94 -0.83
CA TRP A 308 -10.46 28.61 -1.03
C TRP A 308 -9.88 29.23 -2.31
N TRP A 309 -10.60 29.12 -3.41
CA TRP A 309 -10.17 29.68 -4.71
C TRP A 309 -10.05 31.20 -4.68
N GLU A 310 -11.00 31.89 -4.03
CA GLU A 310 -10.97 33.34 -3.92
C GLU A 310 -9.73 33.81 -3.13
N TYR A 311 -9.32 33.06 -2.12
CA TYR A 311 -8.08 33.30 -1.38
C TYR A 311 -6.85 33.22 -2.28
N PHE A 312 -6.74 32.19 -3.12
CA PHE A 312 -5.60 32.00 -4.03
C PHE A 312 -5.62 32.92 -5.25
N THR A 313 -6.78 33.28 -5.75
CA THR A 313 -6.91 34.12 -6.96
C THR A 313 -6.78 35.60 -6.67
N GLY A 314 -6.52 36.01 -5.43
CA GLY A 314 -6.32 37.41 -5.05
C GLY A 314 -7.61 38.22 -4.95
N GLY A 315 -8.76 37.58 -4.79
CA GLY A 315 -10.07 38.23 -4.64
C GLY A 315 -10.25 39.03 -3.32
N GLY A 316 -9.22 39.05 -2.47
CA GLY A 316 -9.24 39.80 -1.22
C GLY A 316 -9.93 39.14 -0.06
N SER A 317 -10.46 37.92 -0.21
CA SER A 317 -11.07 37.18 0.88
C SER A 317 -10.03 36.66 1.85
N THR A 318 -10.34 36.68 3.13
CA THR A 318 -9.51 36.12 4.19
C THR A 318 -10.36 35.24 5.08
N TRP A 319 -9.68 34.25 5.74
CA TRP A 319 -10.33 33.40 6.74
C TRP A 319 -10.52 34.08 8.11
N ALA A 320 -10.06 35.31 8.25
CA ALA A 320 -10.16 36.05 9.50
C ALA A 320 -11.57 36.58 9.71
N TYR A 321 -12.13 36.39 10.90
CA TYR A 321 -13.44 36.94 11.30
C TYR A 321 -13.35 38.38 11.71
N THR A 322 -12.15 38.89 11.96
CA THR A 322 -11.85 40.26 12.34
C THR A 322 -10.40 40.56 12.00
N ASP A 323 -9.94 41.77 12.20
CA ASP A 323 -8.53 42.10 12.16
C ASP A 323 -7.80 41.17 13.13
N THR A 324 -7.01 40.27 12.63
CA THR A 324 -6.44 39.11 13.35
C THR A 324 -5.59 39.48 14.55
N GLN A 325 -5.23 40.73 14.68
CA GLN A 325 -4.43 41.26 15.80
C GLN A 325 -5.19 41.26 17.14
N ASP A 326 -6.50 41.19 17.11
CA ASP A 326 -7.34 41.26 18.30
C ASP A 326 -7.80 39.94 18.86
N ILE A 327 -7.42 38.82 18.21
CA ILE A 327 -7.78 37.48 18.68
C ILE A 327 -6.74 36.98 19.67
N VAL A 328 -7.14 36.90 20.93
CA VAL A 328 -6.30 36.36 22.01
C VAL A 328 -6.98 35.10 22.55
N ILE A 329 -6.31 33.95 22.40
CA ILE A 329 -6.81 32.65 22.84
C ILE A 329 -7.16 32.71 24.33
N GLY A 330 -8.38 32.30 24.68
CA GLY A 330 -8.92 32.32 26.04
C GLY A 330 -9.38 33.67 26.55
N LYS A 331 -9.25 34.75 25.74
CA LYS A 331 -9.74 36.10 26.11
C LYS A 331 -10.76 36.68 25.13
N THR A 332 -10.67 36.28 23.87
CA THR A 332 -11.57 36.78 22.82
C THR A 332 -12.93 36.08 22.90
N ASP A 333 -14.00 36.84 22.92
CA ASP A 333 -15.37 36.33 22.84
C ASP A 333 -15.71 36.07 21.37
N TYR A 334 -15.55 34.83 20.95
CA TYR A 334 -15.76 34.41 19.57
C TYR A 334 -17.20 34.58 19.07
N THR A 335 -18.19 34.72 19.99
CA THR A 335 -19.59 34.95 19.60
C THR A 335 -19.84 36.37 19.08
N LYS A 336 -18.92 37.27 19.34
CA LYS A 336 -19.00 38.70 18.95
C LYS A 336 -18.17 39.03 17.71
N LEU A 337 -17.41 38.08 17.21
CA LEU A 337 -16.60 38.29 16.02
C LEU A 337 -17.49 38.42 14.76
N LYS A 338 -17.17 39.37 13.92
CA LYS A 338 -17.83 39.59 12.65
C LYS A 338 -16.88 39.16 11.53
N PRO A 339 -17.38 38.56 10.43
CA PRO A 339 -16.58 38.34 9.25
C PRO A 339 -16.00 39.67 8.78
N ASN A 340 -14.70 39.67 8.46
CA ASN A 340 -14.00 40.86 7.97
C ASN A 340 -13.81 40.85 6.47
N GLY A 341 -14.50 40.06 5.74
CA GLY A 341 -14.29 39.92 4.32
C GLY A 341 -15.58 39.77 3.54
N HIS A 342 -15.42 39.72 2.25
CA HIS A 342 -16.49 39.57 1.29
C HIS A 342 -17.02 38.14 1.31
N HIS A 343 -17.76 37.76 2.31
CA HIS A 343 -18.49 36.51 2.39
C HIS A 343 -19.96 36.81 2.20
N GLY A 344 -20.28 37.11 0.96
CA GLY A 344 -21.67 37.23 0.54
C GLY A 344 -22.26 35.90 0.13
#